data_ae3a6a590c1c3f44dcb242cca05d8ba1
#
_entry.id   ae3a6a590c1c3f44dcb242cca05d8ba1
#
_cell.length_a   1.000
_cell.length_b   1.000
_cell.length_c   1.000
_cell.angle_alpha   90.00
_cell.angle_beta   90.00
_cell.angle_gamma   90.00
#
_symmetry.space_group_name_H-M   'P 1'
#
loop_
_entity.id
_entity.type
_entity.pdbx_description
1 polymer ?
#
loop_
_entity_poly.entity_id
_entity_poly.type
_entity_poly.pdbx_seq_one_letter_code
_entity_poly.pdbx_strand_id
1 'polypeptide(L)'
;GMARSVAEVALAFTLALLHQVHRFDHALRGGLPWQSAERAPARHEIMGCPIGVIGASRTGRAYIDLVRALGAGVRIADPYHEDAIPLDDLLATSRIVAVHAPSLPETRHLLGERELALMPDGAGLVNTARSWLVDERALLAELRSGRIDAAMDVYDEEPLPEGHPFRSLPNALLTPHQAAGTVECRRRQGDVVVSEIARFAAGLPLEHAVTPALLDRMG
;
A
#
# COMPACT_ATOMS: atom_id res chain seq x y z
N GLY A 1 11.36 -0.19 12.91
CA GLY A 1 10.90 1.15 13.27
C GLY A 1 9.75 1.68 12.42
N MET A 2 9.68 1.44 11.11
CA MET A 2 8.73 2.09 10.17
C MET A 2 7.38 1.37 10.03
N ALA A 3 7.31 0.07 10.26
CA ALA A 3 6.16 -0.77 9.91
C ALA A 3 4.80 -0.23 10.35
N ARG A 4 4.71 0.27 11.59
CA ARG A 4 3.44 0.80 12.12
C ARG A 4 2.95 2.03 11.36
N SER A 5 3.83 3.02 11.16
CA SER A 5 3.48 4.25 10.44
C SER A 5 3.00 3.95 9.01
N VAL A 6 3.73 3.10 8.28
CA VAL A 6 3.37 2.69 6.93
C VAL A 6 2.04 1.94 6.91
N ALA A 7 1.80 1.05 7.88
CA ALA A 7 0.53 0.33 8.01
C ALA A 7 -0.65 1.27 8.29
N GLU A 8 -0.45 2.31 9.11
CA GLU A 8 -1.48 3.32 9.40
C GLU A 8 -1.83 4.15 8.15
N VAL A 9 -0.84 4.50 7.32
CA VAL A 9 -1.10 5.18 6.03
C VAL A 9 -1.81 4.24 5.06
N ALA A 10 -1.41 2.98 4.96
CA ALA A 10 -2.10 1.99 4.14
C ALA A 10 -3.57 1.79 4.58
N LEU A 11 -3.85 1.80 5.89
CA LEU A 11 -5.22 1.78 6.42
C LEU A 11 -5.99 3.06 6.05
N ALA A 12 -5.38 4.24 6.18
CA ALA A 12 -6.00 5.50 5.77
C ALA A 12 -6.35 5.49 4.27
N PHE A 13 -5.47 4.98 3.43
CA PHE A 13 -5.70 4.79 2.00
C PHE A 13 -6.85 3.81 1.74
N THR A 14 -6.85 2.67 2.43
CA THR A 14 -7.94 1.69 2.35
C THR A 14 -9.30 2.32 2.64
N LEU A 15 -9.42 3.05 3.75
CA LEU A 15 -10.65 3.74 4.13
C LEU A 15 -11.02 4.85 3.13
N ALA A 16 -10.02 5.61 2.65
CA ALA A 16 -10.25 6.66 1.65
C ALA A 16 -10.79 6.08 0.33
N LEU A 17 -10.27 4.94 -0.12
CA LEU A 17 -10.76 4.26 -1.32
C LEU A 17 -12.15 3.67 -1.11
N LEU A 18 -12.40 2.97 0.00
CA LEU A 18 -13.71 2.37 0.31
C LEU A 18 -14.83 3.43 0.40
N HIS A 19 -14.55 4.56 1.03
CA HIS A 19 -15.50 5.65 1.21
C HIS A 19 -15.45 6.73 0.12
N GLN A 20 -14.56 6.59 -0.88
CA GLN A 20 -14.39 7.54 -2.00
C GLN A 20 -14.02 8.96 -1.53
N VAL A 21 -13.34 9.11 -0.39
CA VAL A 21 -13.04 10.41 0.24
C VAL A 21 -12.26 11.32 -0.71
N HIS A 22 -11.25 10.76 -1.39
CA HIS A 22 -10.42 11.47 -2.37
C HIS A 22 -11.22 12.02 -3.56
N ARG A 23 -12.17 11.24 -4.07
CA ARG A 23 -13.03 11.68 -5.19
C ARG A 23 -13.98 12.78 -4.76
N PHE A 24 -14.58 12.68 -3.58
CA PHE A 24 -15.47 13.72 -3.06
C PHE A 24 -14.72 15.03 -2.75
N ASP A 25 -13.53 14.95 -2.12
CA ASP A 25 -12.71 16.13 -1.88
C ASP A 25 -12.33 16.81 -3.20
N HIS A 26 -11.86 16.04 -4.18
CA HIS A 26 -11.51 16.55 -5.51
C HIS A 26 -12.72 17.20 -6.20
N ALA A 27 -13.87 16.54 -6.17
CA ALA A 27 -15.10 17.05 -6.80
C ALA A 27 -15.57 18.36 -6.16
N LEU A 28 -15.61 18.44 -4.83
CA LEU A 28 -16.04 19.64 -4.12
C LEU A 28 -15.08 20.83 -4.36
N ARG A 29 -13.78 20.59 -4.33
CA ARG A 29 -12.77 21.61 -4.65
C ARG A 29 -12.84 22.06 -6.11
N GLY A 30 -13.23 21.17 -7.01
CA GLY A 30 -13.48 21.45 -8.43
C GLY A 30 -14.82 22.15 -8.70
N GLY A 31 -15.61 22.47 -7.68
CA GLY A 31 -16.88 23.21 -7.81
C GLY A 31 -18.05 22.37 -8.30
N LEU A 32 -17.99 21.04 -8.19
CA LEU A 32 -19.14 20.18 -8.50
C LEU A 32 -20.30 20.39 -7.51
N PRO A 33 -21.58 20.31 -7.97
CA PRO A 33 -22.74 20.48 -7.10
C PRO A 33 -22.75 19.46 -5.95
N TRP A 34 -23.24 19.88 -4.79
CA TRP A 34 -23.36 19.06 -3.57
C TRP A 34 -24.00 17.69 -3.79
N GLN A 35 -24.96 17.57 -4.69
CA GLN A 35 -25.73 16.36 -4.95
C GLN A 35 -25.12 15.45 -6.05
N SER A 36 -23.95 15.77 -6.60
CA SER A 36 -23.30 14.93 -7.61
C SER A 36 -22.80 13.56 -7.07
N ALA A 37 -22.95 13.32 -5.78
CA ALA A 37 -22.67 12.05 -5.11
C ALA A 37 -23.48 10.85 -5.66
N GLU A 38 -24.60 11.09 -6.34
CA GLU A 38 -25.42 10.04 -6.98
C GLU A 38 -24.69 9.35 -8.15
N ARG A 39 -23.67 9.99 -8.70
CA ARG A 39 -22.84 9.45 -9.80
C ARG A 39 -21.49 8.88 -9.32
N ALA A 40 -21.24 8.91 -8.02
CA ALA A 40 -20.01 8.35 -7.47
C ALA A 40 -20.06 6.82 -7.52
N PRO A 41 -18.90 6.14 -7.66
CA PRO A 41 -18.80 4.70 -7.50
C PRO A 41 -19.39 4.24 -6.16
N ALA A 42 -19.80 2.97 -6.08
CA ALA A 42 -20.31 2.39 -4.86
C ALA A 42 -19.31 2.53 -3.71
N ARG A 43 -19.81 2.94 -2.55
CA ARG A 43 -19.02 3.05 -1.31
C ARG A 43 -19.25 1.82 -0.45
N HIS A 44 -18.23 1.42 0.27
CA HIS A 44 -18.25 0.20 1.07
C HIS A 44 -17.72 0.46 2.49
N GLU A 45 -18.27 -0.27 3.45
CA GLU A 45 -17.72 -0.33 4.80
C GLU A 45 -16.56 -1.33 4.85
N ILE A 46 -15.65 -1.14 5.81
CA ILE A 46 -14.53 -2.05 6.00
C ILE A 46 -14.95 -3.37 6.66
N MET A 47 -16.01 -3.36 7.48
CA MET A 47 -16.52 -4.56 8.13
C MET A 47 -17.02 -5.58 7.09
N GLY A 48 -16.46 -6.79 7.14
CA GLY A 48 -16.73 -7.85 6.17
C GLY A 48 -16.12 -7.64 4.79
N CYS A 49 -15.45 -6.49 4.55
CA CYS A 49 -14.83 -6.20 3.25
C CYS A 49 -13.69 -7.19 2.96
N PRO A 50 -13.65 -7.83 1.77
CA PRO A 50 -12.54 -8.68 1.38
C PRO A 50 -11.32 -7.82 1.02
N ILE A 51 -10.25 -7.93 1.83
CA ILE A 51 -8.99 -7.23 1.64
C ILE A 51 -7.90 -8.25 1.35
N GLY A 52 -7.26 -8.14 0.17
CA GLY A 52 -6.08 -8.89 -0.21
C GLY A 52 -4.81 -8.18 0.23
N VAL A 53 -3.90 -8.90 0.87
CA VAL A 53 -2.60 -8.39 1.31
C VAL A 53 -1.49 -9.18 0.63
N ILE A 54 -0.68 -8.49 -0.16
CA ILE A 54 0.46 -9.08 -0.85
C ILE A 54 1.72 -8.79 -0.04
N GLY A 55 2.28 -9.83 0.60
CA GLY A 55 3.41 -9.72 1.52
C GLY A 55 2.98 -9.51 2.97
N ALA A 56 3.30 -10.48 3.84
CA ALA A 56 2.92 -10.54 5.25
C ALA A 56 4.14 -10.43 6.20
N SER A 57 5.17 -9.66 5.82
CA SER A 57 6.31 -9.36 6.67
C SER A 57 5.95 -8.30 7.74
N ARG A 58 6.91 -7.55 8.27
CA ARG A 58 6.64 -6.62 9.38
C ARG A 58 5.53 -5.60 9.10
N THR A 59 5.56 -4.96 7.92
CA THR A 59 4.55 -3.94 7.54
C THR A 59 3.22 -4.59 7.21
N GLY A 60 3.24 -5.64 6.41
CA GLY A 60 2.02 -6.37 6.04
C GLY A 60 1.29 -6.92 7.26
N ARG A 61 2.00 -7.52 8.23
CA ARG A 61 1.38 -8.00 9.49
C ARG A 61 0.75 -6.85 10.28
N ALA A 62 1.46 -5.73 10.44
CA ALA A 62 0.91 -4.57 11.14
C ALA A 62 -0.36 -4.04 10.46
N TYR A 63 -0.40 -4.04 9.12
CA TYR A 63 -1.60 -3.67 8.37
C TYR A 63 -2.73 -4.70 8.52
N ILE A 64 -2.41 -6.00 8.42
CA ILE A 64 -3.37 -7.10 8.64
C ILE A 64 -4.05 -6.97 10.00
N ASP A 65 -3.27 -6.73 11.06
CA ASP A 65 -3.79 -6.56 12.42
C ASP A 65 -4.77 -5.39 12.52
N LEU A 66 -4.45 -4.26 11.88
CA LEU A 66 -5.31 -3.07 11.87
C LEU A 66 -6.63 -3.32 11.15
N VAL A 67 -6.60 -3.89 9.95
CA VAL A 67 -7.83 -4.11 9.17
C VAL A 67 -8.70 -5.22 9.75
N ARG A 68 -8.08 -6.28 10.33
CA ARG A 68 -8.80 -7.33 11.07
C ARG A 68 -9.48 -6.77 12.32
N ALA A 69 -8.84 -5.86 13.05
CA ALA A 69 -9.46 -5.19 14.21
C ALA A 69 -10.70 -4.36 13.83
N LEU A 70 -10.80 -3.92 12.57
CA LEU A 70 -11.97 -3.24 12.02
C LEU A 70 -12.98 -4.20 11.37
N GLY A 71 -12.76 -5.51 11.48
CA GLY A 71 -13.69 -6.53 10.99
C GLY A 71 -13.55 -6.88 9.50
N ALA A 72 -12.46 -6.52 8.84
CA ALA A 72 -12.21 -6.90 7.45
C ALA A 72 -11.96 -8.40 7.28
N GLY A 73 -12.39 -8.98 6.16
CA GLY A 73 -12.06 -10.32 5.74
C GLY A 73 -10.71 -10.33 5.00
N VAL A 74 -9.62 -10.74 5.67
CA VAL A 74 -8.27 -10.68 5.10
C VAL A 74 -7.90 -11.96 4.36
N ARG A 75 -7.33 -11.80 3.15
CA ARG A 75 -6.66 -12.82 2.34
C ARG A 75 -5.20 -12.45 2.17
N ILE A 76 -4.30 -13.43 2.15
CA ILE A 76 -2.86 -13.19 2.13
C ILE A 76 -2.24 -13.94 0.95
N ALA A 77 -1.41 -13.25 0.16
CA ALA A 77 -0.51 -13.84 -0.81
C ALA A 77 0.94 -13.54 -0.36
N ASP A 78 1.60 -14.55 0.17
CA ASP A 78 2.99 -14.49 0.63
C ASP A 78 3.54 -15.92 0.66
N PRO A 79 4.61 -16.24 -0.08
CA PRO A 79 5.13 -17.62 -0.17
C PRO A 79 5.62 -18.19 1.17
N TYR A 80 5.77 -17.33 2.18
CA TYR A 80 6.27 -17.72 3.51
C TYR A 80 5.18 -17.69 4.60
N HIS A 81 3.91 -17.47 4.23
CA HIS A 81 2.79 -17.42 5.18
C HIS A 81 1.95 -18.70 5.09
N GLU A 82 1.65 -19.32 6.23
CA GLU A 82 0.92 -20.61 6.30
C GLU A 82 -0.50 -20.57 5.70
N ASP A 83 -1.19 -19.44 5.86
CA ASP A 83 -2.55 -19.21 5.36
C ASP A 83 -2.56 -18.52 3.97
N ALA A 84 -1.45 -18.56 3.22
CA ALA A 84 -1.39 -17.92 1.93
C ALA A 84 -2.27 -18.63 0.89
N ILE A 85 -2.91 -17.82 0.05
CA ILE A 85 -3.64 -18.29 -1.14
C ILE A 85 -2.90 -17.87 -2.41
N PRO A 86 -3.18 -18.48 -3.58
CA PRO A 86 -2.64 -18.03 -4.85
C PRO A 86 -2.93 -16.54 -5.12
N LEU A 87 -1.97 -15.84 -5.72
CA LEU A 87 -2.10 -14.41 -6.03
C LEU A 87 -3.33 -14.12 -6.89
N ASP A 88 -3.57 -14.94 -7.91
CA ASP A 88 -4.69 -14.78 -8.84
C ASP A 88 -6.04 -14.84 -8.09
N ASP A 89 -6.18 -15.80 -7.18
CA ASP A 89 -7.39 -15.94 -6.35
C ASP A 89 -7.59 -14.75 -5.40
N LEU A 90 -6.47 -14.26 -4.82
CA LEU A 90 -6.50 -13.05 -4.00
C LEU A 90 -6.99 -11.85 -4.80
N LEU A 91 -6.41 -11.61 -5.99
CA LEU A 91 -6.75 -10.49 -6.85
C LEU A 91 -8.21 -10.55 -7.30
N ALA A 92 -8.68 -11.70 -7.77
CA ALA A 92 -10.05 -11.89 -8.28
C ALA A 92 -11.13 -11.74 -7.21
N THR A 93 -10.79 -11.88 -5.93
CA THR A 93 -11.77 -11.93 -4.84
C THR A 93 -11.65 -10.78 -3.82
N SER A 94 -10.74 -9.83 -4.04
CA SER A 94 -10.52 -8.72 -3.11
C SER A 94 -11.16 -7.42 -3.60
N ARG A 95 -11.78 -6.69 -2.69
CA ARG A 95 -12.27 -5.32 -2.94
C ARG A 95 -11.13 -4.31 -2.84
N ILE A 96 -10.21 -4.53 -1.91
CA ILE A 96 -8.98 -3.76 -1.76
C ILE A 96 -7.79 -4.73 -1.86
N VAL A 97 -6.77 -4.35 -2.60
CA VAL A 97 -5.48 -5.05 -2.66
C VAL A 97 -4.40 -4.12 -2.10
N ALA A 98 -3.75 -4.52 -1.01
CA ALA A 98 -2.66 -3.76 -0.37
C ALA A 98 -1.32 -4.46 -0.58
N VAL A 99 -0.35 -3.71 -1.12
CA VAL A 99 0.98 -4.23 -1.46
C VAL A 99 1.98 -3.90 -0.34
N HIS A 100 2.58 -4.96 0.23
CA HIS A 100 3.60 -4.90 1.28
C HIS A 100 4.77 -5.86 1.03
N ALA A 101 4.86 -6.42 -0.17
CA ALA A 101 5.97 -7.29 -0.59
C ALA A 101 7.30 -6.52 -0.65
N PRO A 102 8.44 -7.19 -0.47
CA PRO A 102 9.75 -6.57 -0.67
C PRO A 102 10.00 -6.32 -2.17
N SER A 103 10.90 -5.37 -2.48
CA SER A 103 11.36 -5.10 -3.83
C SER A 103 12.55 -6.01 -4.18
N LEU A 104 12.27 -7.13 -4.79
CA LEU A 104 13.25 -8.14 -5.22
C LEU A 104 13.16 -8.34 -6.74
N PRO A 105 14.19 -8.89 -7.40
CA PRO A 105 14.09 -9.17 -8.84
C PRO A 105 12.85 -9.98 -9.24
N GLU A 106 12.48 -10.98 -8.45
CA GLU A 106 11.31 -11.84 -8.64
C GLU A 106 9.96 -11.16 -8.36
N THR A 107 9.96 -10.04 -7.66
CA THR A 107 8.74 -9.25 -7.39
C THR A 107 8.59 -8.05 -8.31
N ARG A 108 9.49 -7.88 -9.28
CA ARG A 108 9.38 -6.82 -10.27
C ARG A 108 8.12 -6.98 -11.10
N HIS A 109 7.31 -5.91 -11.16
CA HIS A 109 6.04 -5.91 -11.87
C HIS A 109 5.16 -7.12 -11.51
N LEU A 110 5.18 -7.49 -10.22
CA LEU A 110 4.34 -8.56 -9.66
C LEU A 110 2.86 -8.33 -10.00
N LEU A 111 2.46 -7.06 -10.11
CA LEU A 111 1.17 -6.63 -10.63
C LEU A 111 1.36 -5.94 -11.98
N GLY A 112 1.36 -6.74 -13.04
CA GLY A 112 1.35 -6.29 -14.43
C GLY A 112 -0.07 -6.17 -15.00
N GLU A 113 -0.17 -6.04 -16.31
CA GLU A 113 -1.45 -5.91 -17.02
C GLU A 113 -2.40 -7.08 -16.74
N ARG A 114 -1.89 -8.31 -16.75
CA ARG A 114 -2.68 -9.53 -16.50
C ARG A 114 -3.22 -9.55 -15.05
N GLU A 115 -2.36 -9.25 -14.09
CA GLU A 115 -2.70 -9.27 -12.67
C GLU A 115 -3.70 -8.17 -12.32
N LEU A 116 -3.48 -6.96 -12.81
CA LEU A 116 -4.42 -5.85 -12.61
C LEU A 116 -5.78 -6.13 -13.24
N ALA A 117 -5.82 -6.82 -14.40
CA ALA A 117 -7.08 -7.21 -15.05
C ALA A 117 -7.87 -8.25 -14.25
N LEU A 118 -7.25 -9.02 -13.35
CA LEU A 118 -7.96 -9.95 -12.45
C LEU A 118 -8.74 -9.23 -11.33
N MET A 119 -8.37 -7.99 -11.00
CA MET A 119 -9.08 -7.24 -9.96
C MET A 119 -10.50 -6.90 -10.42
N PRO A 120 -11.52 -7.03 -9.56
CA PRO A 120 -12.90 -6.69 -9.89
C PRO A 120 -13.08 -5.21 -10.25
N ASP A 121 -14.07 -4.89 -11.07
CA ASP A 121 -14.47 -3.51 -11.32
C ASP A 121 -14.82 -2.79 -10.01
N GLY A 122 -14.31 -1.58 -9.85
CA GLY A 122 -14.44 -0.78 -8.63
C GLY A 122 -13.55 -1.23 -7.48
N ALA A 123 -12.62 -2.16 -7.69
CA ALA A 123 -11.60 -2.49 -6.69
C ALA A 123 -10.62 -1.34 -6.46
N GLY A 124 -9.95 -1.35 -5.32
CA GLY A 124 -8.91 -0.38 -4.96
C GLY A 124 -7.55 -1.04 -4.77
N LEU A 125 -6.50 -0.40 -5.32
CA LEU A 125 -5.11 -0.78 -5.10
C LEU A 125 -4.45 0.19 -4.11
N VAL A 126 -3.78 -0.34 -3.09
CA VAL A 126 -2.99 0.44 -2.12
C VAL A 126 -1.52 0.05 -2.26
N ASN A 127 -0.66 1.01 -2.61
CA ASN A 127 0.78 0.77 -2.68
C ASN A 127 1.55 1.79 -1.82
N THR A 128 1.99 1.33 -0.64
CA THR A 128 2.90 2.03 0.27
C THR A 128 4.24 1.31 0.42
N ALA A 129 4.52 0.36 -0.47
CA ALA A 129 5.74 -0.45 -0.45
C ALA A 129 6.81 0.12 -1.40
N ARG A 130 6.77 -0.26 -2.68
CA ARG A 130 7.65 0.24 -3.74
C ARG A 130 6.89 0.29 -5.06
N SER A 131 7.19 1.28 -5.90
CA SER A 131 6.62 1.39 -7.26
C SER A 131 6.93 0.17 -8.11
N TRP A 132 8.16 -0.30 -8.07
CA TRP A 132 8.69 -1.48 -8.74
C TRP A 132 7.79 -2.73 -8.75
N LEU A 133 6.93 -2.88 -7.73
CA LEU A 133 6.03 -4.05 -7.59
C LEU A 133 4.83 -4.00 -8.55
N VAL A 134 4.50 -2.81 -9.04
CA VAL A 134 3.36 -2.58 -9.94
C VAL A 134 3.89 -1.99 -11.24
N ASP A 135 3.49 -2.55 -12.38
CA ASP A 135 3.76 -1.92 -13.68
C ASP A 135 2.98 -0.60 -13.76
N GLU A 136 3.70 0.53 -13.69
CA GLU A 136 3.10 1.87 -13.67
C GLU A 136 2.28 2.14 -14.93
N ARG A 137 2.73 1.66 -16.09
CA ARG A 137 2.01 1.85 -17.35
C ARG A 137 0.69 1.07 -17.37
N ALA A 138 0.70 -0.17 -16.87
CA ALA A 138 -0.50 -0.98 -16.75
C ALA A 138 -1.49 -0.38 -15.75
N LEU A 139 -0.99 0.06 -14.57
CA LEU A 139 -1.82 0.76 -13.59
C LEU A 139 -2.44 2.04 -14.15
N LEU A 140 -1.66 2.83 -14.90
CA LEU A 140 -2.16 4.05 -15.53
C LEU A 140 -3.28 3.76 -16.55
N ALA A 141 -3.19 2.67 -17.31
CA ALA A 141 -4.24 2.24 -18.24
C ALA A 141 -5.54 1.91 -17.48
N GLU A 142 -5.46 1.16 -16.38
CA GLU A 142 -6.60 0.81 -15.53
C GLU A 142 -7.24 2.03 -14.86
N LEU A 143 -6.43 2.97 -14.39
CA LEU A 143 -6.95 4.21 -13.81
C LEU A 143 -7.62 5.11 -14.84
N ARG A 144 -7.06 5.21 -16.05
CA ARG A 144 -7.68 5.97 -17.16
C ARG A 144 -9.00 5.39 -17.63
N SER A 145 -9.15 4.07 -17.60
CA SER A 145 -10.42 3.40 -17.91
C SER A 145 -11.49 3.67 -16.84
N GLY A 146 -11.07 4.06 -15.64
CA GLY A 146 -11.94 4.23 -14.46
C GLY A 146 -12.37 2.92 -13.82
N ARG A 147 -11.79 1.77 -14.23
CA ARG A 147 -12.19 0.44 -13.75
C ARG A 147 -11.82 0.21 -12.31
N ILE A 148 -10.63 0.66 -11.88
CA ILE A 148 -10.17 0.59 -10.48
C ILE A 148 -9.77 1.96 -9.94
N ASP A 149 -9.62 2.05 -8.63
CA ASP A 149 -9.03 3.19 -7.93
C ASP A 149 -7.65 2.80 -7.38
N ALA A 150 -6.75 3.77 -7.19
CA ALA A 150 -5.49 3.51 -6.51
C ALA A 150 -5.11 4.59 -5.51
N ALA A 151 -4.44 4.18 -4.43
CA ALA A 151 -3.79 5.06 -3.47
C ALA A 151 -2.30 4.71 -3.37
N MET A 152 -1.44 5.67 -3.68
CA MET A 152 -0.01 5.46 -3.87
C MET A 152 0.82 6.45 -3.06
N ASP A 153 1.85 5.93 -2.40
CA ASP A 153 2.87 6.74 -1.72
C ASP A 153 4.23 6.67 -2.44
N VAL A 154 4.34 5.84 -3.50
CA VAL A 154 5.59 5.53 -4.21
C VAL A 154 5.40 5.57 -5.73
N TYR A 155 6.44 5.99 -6.47
CA TYR A 155 6.41 6.23 -7.92
C TYR A 155 7.70 5.76 -8.58
N ASP A 156 7.66 5.49 -9.88
CA ASP A 156 8.85 5.10 -10.64
C ASP A 156 9.85 6.26 -10.77
N GLU A 157 9.34 7.49 -10.87
CA GLU A 157 10.15 8.71 -10.82
C GLU A 157 9.78 9.52 -9.57
N GLU A 158 10.76 9.74 -8.68
CA GLU A 158 10.61 10.52 -7.46
C GLU A 158 11.64 11.67 -7.40
N PRO A 159 11.20 12.91 -7.21
CA PRO A 159 9.82 13.40 -7.00
C PRO A 159 8.91 13.21 -8.20
N LEU A 160 7.63 12.85 -7.96
CA LEU A 160 6.64 12.69 -9.04
C LEU A 160 6.55 13.96 -9.89
N PRO A 161 6.84 13.92 -11.21
CA PRO A 161 6.84 15.10 -12.09
C PRO A 161 5.53 15.88 -12.07
N GLU A 162 5.61 17.21 -12.26
CA GLU A 162 4.41 18.07 -12.25
C GLU A 162 3.38 17.67 -13.32
N GLY A 163 3.85 17.26 -14.51
CA GLY A 163 3.01 16.82 -15.63
C GLY A 163 2.61 15.34 -15.58
N HIS A 164 2.94 14.62 -14.50
CA HIS A 164 2.65 13.19 -14.44
C HIS A 164 1.16 12.90 -14.51
N PRO A 165 0.70 11.92 -15.36
CA PRO A 165 -0.73 11.65 -15.55
C PRO A 165 -1.50 11.34 -14.28
N PHE A 166 -0.91 10.67 -13.29
CA PHE A 166 -1.58 10.36 -12.02
C PHE A 166 -2.15 11.60 -11.34
N ARG A 167 -1.49 12.78 -11.45
CA ARG A 167 -1.92 14.02 -10.79
C ARG A 167 -3.29 14.53 -11.26
N SER A 168 -3.73 14.14 -12.45
CA SER A 168 -5.00 14.59 -13.03
C SER A 168 -6.13 13.58 -12.89
N LEU A 169 -5.85 12.37 -12.38
CA LEU A 169 -6.83 11.30 -12.28
C LEU A 169 -7.63 11.39 -10.96
N PRO A 170 -8.95 11.52 -11.02
CA PRO A 170 -9.78 11.65 -9.81
C PRO A 170 -9.85 10.36 -8.97
N ASN A 171 -9.48 9.23 -9.55
CA ASN A 171 -9.41 7.91 -8.92
C ASN A 171 -8.00 7.53 -8.44
N ALA A 172 -7.08 8.50 -8.43
CA ALA A 172 -5.75 8.35 -7.85
C ALA A 172 -5.61 9.22 -6.59
N LEU A 173 -5.33 8.60 -5.44
CA LEU A 173 -4.94 9.27 -4.21
C LEU A 173 -3.42 9.21 -4.06
N LEU A 174 -2.75 10.35 -3.96
CA LEU A 174 -1.29 10.44 -4.04
C LEU A 174 -0.70 11.07 -2.78
N THR A 175 0.39 10.50 -2.26
CA THR A 175 1.23 11.11 -1.24
C THR A 175 2.72 11.01 -1.62
N PRO A 176 3.58 11.93 -1.16
CA PRO A 176 4.93 12.09 -1.69
C PRO A 176 5.98 11.22 -0.97
N HIS A 177 5.79 9.91 -0.91
CA HIS A 177 6.67 8.92 -0.25
C HIS A 177 6.93 9.29 1.22
N GLN A 178 5.86 9.57 1.97
CA GLN A 178 5.91 10.02 3.36
C GLN A 178 5.20 9.08 4.36
N ALA A 179 4.84 7.86 3.96
CA ALA A 179 4.17 6.91 4.84
C ALA A 179 4.95 6.61 6.13
N ALA A 180 6.29 6.69 6.10
CA ALA A 180 7.16 6.53 7.25
C ALA A 180 7.54 7.88 7.92
N GLY A 181 6.99 9.01 7.49
CA GLY A 181 7.43 10.36 7.87
C GLY A 181 6.97 10.86 9.24
N THR A 182 6.35 10.05 10.10
CA THR A 182 5.82 10.49 11.40
C THR A 182 6.92 10.80 12.42
N VAL A 183 6.61 11.69 13.37
CA VAL A 183 7.52 12.06 14.46
C VAL A 183 7.93 10.82 15.28
N GLU A 184 6.97 9.95 15.60
CA GLU A 184 7.17 8.74 16.37
C GLU A 184 8.04 7.72 15.61
N CYS A 185 7.86 7.62 14.30
CA CYS A 185 8.68 6.75 13.46
C CYS A 185 10.14 7.19 13.46
N ARG A 186 10.39 8.50 13.28
CA ARG A 186 11.74 9.07 13.31
C ARG A 186 12.41 8.87 14.67
N ARG A 187 11.67 9.07 15.77
CA ARG A 187 12.17 8.80 17.12
C ARG A 187 12.57 7.35 17.29
N ARG A 188 11.68 6.39 16.96
CA ARG A 188 11.99 4.95 17.04
C ARG A 188 13.22 4.55 16.20
N GLN A 189 13.40 5.16 15.03
CA GLN A 189 14.60 4.92 14.22
C GLN A 189 15.86 5.45 14.92
N GLY A 190 15.80 6.65 15.47
CA GLY A 190 16.89 7.24 16.25
C GLY A 190 17.25 6.39 17.47
N ASP A 191 16.24 5.97 18.24
CA ASP A 191 16.43 5.13 19.43
C ASP A 191 17.12 3.80 19.10
N VAL A 192 16.72 3.16 17.98
CA VAL A 192 17.40 1.93 17.50
C VAL A 192 18.87 2.21 17.20
N VAL A 193 19.18 3.28 16.46
CA VAL A 193 20.56 3.62 16.10
C VAL A 193 21.41 3.91 17.36
N VAL A 194 20.87 4.71 18.29
CA VAL A 194 21.57 5.04 19.55
C VAL A 194 21.80 3.78 20.39
N SER A 195 20.80 2.90 20.50
CA SER A 195 20.94 1.62 21.20
C SER A 195 22.02 0.72 20.60
N GLU A 196 22.06 0.58 19.28
CA GLU A 196 23.04 -0.23 18.59
C GLU A 196 24.47 0.32 18.76
N ILE A 197 24.65 1.65 18.69
CA ILE A 197 25.95 2.30 18.95
C ILE A 197 26.39 2.04 20.41
N ALA A 198 25.49 2.18 21.38
CA ALA A 198 25.81 1.91 22.77
C ALA A 198 26.20 0.43 23.01
N ARG A 199 25.49 -0.51 22.39
CA ARG A 199 25.83 -1.95 22.45
C ARG A 199 27.20 -2.23 21.83
N PHE A 200 27.47 -1.65 20.67
CA PHE A 200 28.77 -1.80 20.01
C PHE A 200 29.91 -1.26 20.88
N ALA A 201 29.75 -0.07 21.46
CA ALA A 201 30.75 0.54 22.33
C ALA A 201 31.00 -0.28 23.62
N ALA A 202 29.97 -0.98 24.10
CA ALA A 202 30.06 -1.87 25.28
C ALA A 202 30.55 -3.29 24.94
N GLY A 203 30.88 -3.60 23.68
CA GLY A 203 31.26 -4.95 23.25
C GLY A 203 30.14 -5.98 23.32
N LEU A 204 28.89 -5.53 23.34
CA LEU A 204 27.70 -6.39 23.39
C LEU A 204 27.26 -6.77 21.97
N PRO A 205 26.60 -7.93 21.76
CA PRO A 205 26.04 -8.31 20.50
C PRO A 205 25.00 -7.27 20.01
N LEU A 206 25.01 -6.95 18.71
CA LEU A 206 23.99 -6.10 18.09
C LEU A 206 22.64 -6.85 17.99
N GLU A 207 21.54 -6.16 18.26
CA GLU A 207 20.17 -6.72 18.15
C GLU A 207 19.60 -6.59 16.73
N HIS A 208 20.09 -5.60 15.99
CA HIS A 208 19.57 -5.27 14.65
C HIS A 208 20.67 -5.44 13.57
N ALA A 209 21.63 -6.32 13.79
CA ALA A 209 22.69 -6.58 12.81
C ALA A 209 22.08 -7.08 11.48
N VAL A 210 22.50 -6.45 10.39
CA VAL A 210 22.15 -6.90 9.03
C VAL A 210 23.23 -7.85 8.54
N THR A 211 22.84 -9.10 8.30
CA THR A 211 23.74 -10.12 7.75
C THR A 211 23.57 -10.20 6.22
N PRO A 212 24.58 -10.72 5.46
CA PRO A 212 24.43 -10.92 4.02
C PRO A 212 23.17 -11.72 3.64
N ALA A 213 22.87 -12.80 4.37
CA ALA A 213 21.66 -13.60 4.12
C ALA A 213 20.35 -12.86 4.40
N LEU A 214 20.39 -11.79 5.21
CA LEU A 214 19.23 -10.95 5.46
C LEU A 214 19.06 -9.90 4.36
N LEU A 215 20.16 -9.40 3.78
CA LEU A 215 20.11 -8.44 2.68
C LEU A 215 19.37 -9.00 1.47
N ASP A 216 19.58 -10.26 1.13
CA ASP A 216 18.90 -10.94 0.00
C ASP A 216 17.37 -11.00 0.15
N ARG A 217 16.83 -10.70 1.33
CA ARG A 217 15.39 -10.74 1.66
C ARG A 217 14.79 -9.37 1.98
N MET A 218 15.60 -8.33 2.03
CA MET A 218 15.15 -7.01 2.51
C MET A 218 14.69 -6.08 1.38
N GLY A 219 15.09 -6.31 0.15
CA GLY A 219 14.69 -5.52 -1.02
C GLY A 219 14.98 -4.02 -0.90
#